data_7ff1ffd0f766a4dfc9b12b310a472526
#
_entry.id   7ff1ffd0f766a4dfc9b12b310a472526
#
_cell.length_a   1.000
_cell.length_b   1.000
_cell.length_c   1.000
_cell.angle_alpha   90.00
_cell.angle_beta   90.00
_cell.angle_gamma   90.00
#
_symmetry.space_group_name_H-M   'P 1'
#
loop_
_entity.id
_entity.type
_entity.pdbx_description
1 polymer ?
#
loop_
_entity_poly.entity_id
_entity_poly.type
_entity_poly.pdbx_seq_one_letter_code
_entity_poly.pdbx_strand_id
1 'polypeptide(L)'
;MPNADSNVGTNANANANANANADISTLEKLRGQVGKETVVTEWVLVSQERIDQFAQATGDFQWIHVDVARAAKESPFGGTIAHGFLTLSLLGKFYDDDIILPFCDVGINYGLNKVRFTNPVRAGSNVRGRFVLTKLDDIEDGIQMTWTITFEIAGIGRPACIAEHVVRRYFRKT
;
A
#
# COMPACT_ATOMS: atom_id res chain seq x y z
N MET A 1 5.30 -29.43 43.87
CA MET A 1 4.60 -29.00 42.68
C MET A 1 4.06 -27.62 42.89
N PRO A 2 4.66 -26.57 42.29
CA PRO A 2 3.84 -25.41 41.89
C PRO A 2 3.97 -25.15 40.40
N ASN A 3 2.85 -24.71 39.82
CA ASN A 3 2.60 -24.38 38.44
C ASN A 3 3.53 -23.25 37.93
N ALA A 4 4.03 -23.42 36.70
CA ALA A 4 4.64 -22.35 35.94
C ALA A 4 3.54 -21.64 35.12
N ASP A 5 3.19 -20.41 35.55
CA ASP A 5 2.35 -19.50 34.77
C ASP A 5 3.14 -18.95 33.59
N SER A 6 2.73 -19.35 32.39
CA SER A 6 3.21 -18.77 31.15
C SER A 6 2.51 -17.42 30.93
N ASN A 7 3.22 -16.35 31.23
CA ASN A 7 2.80 -14.99 30.92
C ASN A 7 2.96 -14.72 29.42
N VAL A 8 1.88 -14.88 28.65
CA VAL A 8 1.78 -14.42 27.27
C VAL A 8 1.57 -12.91 27.30
N GLY A 9 2.66 -12.19 27.13
CA GLY A 9 2.64 -10.73 26.96
C GLY A 9 1.89 -10.38 25.67
N THR A 10 0.65 -9.95 25.81
CA THR A 10 -0.13 -9.30 24.75
C THR A 10 0.54 -7.97 24.39
N ASN A 11 1.14 -7.89 23.20
CA ASN A 11 1.60 -6.64 22.62
C ASN A 11 0.41 -5.75 22.26
N ALA A 12 -0.09 -5.02 23.25
CA ALA A 12 -1.09 -3.96 23.10
C ALA A 12 -0.35 -2.63 22.94
N ASN A 13 0.18 -2.31 21.75
CA ASN A 13 0.57 -0.93 21.42
C ASN A 13 0.77 -0.75 19.90
N ALA A 14 -0.26 -1.04 19.10
CA ALA A 14 -0.29 -0.72 17.68
C ALA A 14 -1.55 0.07 17.26
N ASN A 15 -2.17 0.81 18.21
CA ASN A 15 -3.39 1.57 17.90
C ASN A 15 -3.34 2.96 18.52
N ALA A 16 -2.50 3.84 17.97
CA ALA A 16 -2.58 5.27 18.25
C ALA A 16 -2.27 6.03 16.97
N ASN A 17 -3.25 6.15 16.10
CA ASN A 17 -3.58 7.20 15.15
C ASN A 17 -4.49 6.65 14.06
N ALA A 18 -5.68 6.21 14.41
CA ALA A 18 -6.78 6.12 13.46
C ALA A 18 -7.21 7.55 13.13
N ASN A 19 -6.51 8.23 12.25
CA ASN A 19 -7.09 9.34 11.53
C ASN A 19 -8.28 8.75 10.78
N ALA A 20 -9.49 9.12 11.17
CA ALA A 20 -10.68 8.67 10.46
C ALA A 20 -10.53 9.10 8.99
N ASN A 21 -10.53 8.12 8.07
CA ASN A 21 -10.48 8.38 6.65
C ASN A 21 -11.64 9.30 6.25
N ALA A 22 -11.43 10.13 5.25
CA ALA A 22 -12.47 11.03 4.78
C ALA A 22 -13.66 10.25 4.23
N ASP A 23 -14.87 10.77 4.47
CA ASP A 23 -16.07 10.22 3.85
C ASP A 23 -16.09 10.58 2.36
N ILE A 24 -15.96 9.56 1.53
CA ILE A 24 -15.96 9.62 0.06
C ILE A 24 -17.12 8.83 -0.54
N SER A 25 -18.18 8.60 0.23
CA SER A 25 -19.33 7.77 -0.16
C SER A 25 -20.18 8.33 -1.30
N THR A 26 -19.99 9.62 -1.63
CA THR A 26 -20.66 10.25 -2.79
C THR A 26 -19.65 11.00 -3.64
N LEU A 27 -19.99 11.24 -4.92
CA LEU A 27 -19.13 11.99 -5.84
C LEU A 27 -18.85 13.42 -5.34
N GLU A 28 -19.84 14.07 -4.75
CA GLU A 28 -19.71 15.41 -4.19
C GLU A 28 -18.70 15.44 -3.03
N LYS A 29 -18.82 14.49 -2.09
CA LYS A 29 -17.88 14.34 -0.98
C LYS A 29 -16.47 14.08 -1.48
N LEU A 30 -16.31 13.18 -2.46
CA LEU A 30 -15.03 12.90 -3.08
C LEU A 30 -14.41 14.14 -3.73
N ARG A 31 -15.21 14.96 -4.46
CA ARG A 31 -14.76 16.23 -5.05
C ARG A 31 -14.23 17.19 -3.98
N GLY A 32 -14.87 17.22 -2.82
CA GLY A 32 -14.46 18.03 -1.67
C GLY A 32 -13.12 17.63 -1.05
N GLN A 33 -12.55 16.49 -1.46
CA GLN A 33 -11.25 16.00 -0.96
C GLN A 33 -10.07 16.39 -1.85
N VAL A 34 -10.28 17.01 -2.99
CA VAL A 34 -9.17 17.43 -3.87
C VAL A 34 -8.22 18.36 -3.11
N GLY A 35 -6.93 18.03 -3.15
CA GLY A 35 -5.85 18.71 -2.44
C GLY A 35 -5.65 18.27 -0.98
N LYS A 36 -6.42 17.29 -0.47
CA LYS A 36 -6.35 16.84 0.93
C LYS A 36 -5.87 15.40 1.03
N GLU A 37 -5.26 15.06 2.18
CA GLU A 37 -5.08 13.68 2.57
C GLU A 37 -6.46 13.06 2.86
N THR A 38 -6.79 12.05 2.10
CA THR A 38 -8.15 11.49 2.07
C THR A 38 -8.22 10.14 2.77
N VAL A 39 -7.21 9.30 2.56
CA VAL A 39 -7.17 7.93 3.08
C VAL A 39 -5.77 7.59 3.59
N VAL A 40 -5.73 6.97 4.75
CA VAL A 40 -4.56 6.27 5.29
C VAL A 40 -4.96 4.82 5.49
N THR A 41 -4.31 3.90 4.79
CA THR A 41 -4.69 2.48 4.79
C THR A 41 -4.23 1.76 6.05
N GLU A 42 -4.78 0.58 6.27
CA GLU A 42 -4.24 -0.34 7.26
C GLU A 42 -2.85 -0.84 6.87
N TRP A 43 -2.10 -1.31 7.86
CA TRP A 43 -0.78 -1.88 7.66
C TRP A 43 -0.85 -3.25 7.00
N VAL A 44 -0.04 -3.47 5.98
CA VAL A 44 0.08 -4.74 5.26
C VAL A 44 1.46 -5.33 5.49
N LEU A 45 1.52 -6.56 6.00
CA LEU A 45 2.77 -7.30 6.14
C LEU A 45 3.31 -7.72 4.77
N VAL A 46 4.57 -7.35 4.52
CA VAL A 46 5.35 -7.79 3.35
C VAL A 46 6.23 -8.97 3.80
N SER A 47 5.63 -10.17 3.85
CA SER A 47 6.32 -11.39 4.24
C SER A 47 7.27 -11.90 3.14
N GLN A 48 8.22 -12.79 3.49
CA GLN A 48 9.06 -13.48 2.51
C GLN A 48 8.20 -14.27 1.53
N GLU A 49 7.17 -14.97 2.02
CA GLU A 49 6.25 -15.72 1.16
C GLU A 49 5.61 -14.84 0.08
N ARG A 50 5.16 -13.64 0.42
CA ARG A 50 4.60 -12.68 -0.55
C ARG A 50 5.62 -12.25 -1.59
N ILE A 51 6.88 -12.07 -1.17
CA ILE A 51 7.99 -11.74 -2.08
C ILE A 51 8.25 -12.91 -3.03
N ASP A 52 8.27 -14.14 -2.53
CA ASP A 52 8.48 -15.34 -3.34
C ASP A 52 7.34 -15.56 -4.34
N GLN A 53 6.09 -15.34 -3.94
CA GLN A 53 4.92 -15.38 -4.83
C GLN A 53 5.03 -14.33 -5.95
N PHE A 54 5.48 -13.12 -5.63
CA PHE A 54 5.70 -12.08 -6.63
C PHE A 54 6.83 -12.44 -7.60
N ALA A 55 7.93 -12.99 -7.09
CA ALA A 55 9.03 -13.50 -7.91
C ALA A 55 8.56 -14.58 -8.90
N GLN A 56 7.73 -15.51 -8.43
CA GLN A 56 7.12 -16.55 -9.27
C GLN A 56 6.22 -15.94 -10.36
N ALA A 57 5.39 -14.96 -10.01
CA ALA A 57 4.45 -14.35 -10.94
C ALA A 57 5.15 -13.51 -12.03
N THR A 58 6.31 -12.92 -11.72
CA THR A 58 7.01 -11.99 -12.62
C THR A 58 8.26 -12.57 -13.28
N GLY A 59 8.80 -13.69 -12.75
CA GLY A 59 10.06 -14.25 -13.18
C GLY A 59 11.30 -13.51 -12.65
N ASP A 60 11.13 -12.57 -11.69
CA ASP A 60 12.24 -11.82 -11.10
C ASP A 60 12.75 -12.53 -9.84
N PHE A 61 13.74 -13.39 -10.03
CA PHE A 61 14.38 -14.18 -8.97
C PHE A 61 15.75 -13.62 -8.54
N GLN A 62 15.94 -12.30 -8.61
CA GLN A 62 17.18 -11.71 -8.12
C GLN A 62 17.40 -12.11 -6.66
N TRP A 63 18.63 -12.57 -6.33
CA TRP A 63 18.96 -13.18 -5.04
C TRP A 63 18.63 -12.30 -3.82
N ILE A 64 18.68 -10.96 -3.97
CA ILE A 64 18.35 -10.02 -2.90
C ILE A 64 16.88 -10.12 -2.45
N HIS A 65 16.03 -10.76 -3.24
CA HIS A 65 14.61 -10.95 -2.95
C HIS A 65 14.31 -12.35 -2.40
N VAL A 66 14.96 -13.39 -2.96
CA VAL A 66 14.53 -14.78 -2.75
C VAL A 66 15.56 -15.66 -2.01
N ASP A 67 16.83 -15.29 -1.97
CA ASP A 67 17.86 -16.08 -1.28
C ASP A 67 18.09 -15.52 0.14
N VAL A 68 17.28 -16.00 1.09
CA VAL A 68 17.34 -15.56 2.49
C VAL A 68 18.70 -15.81 3.13
N ALA A 69 19.31 -16.97 2.85
CA ALA A 69 20.58 -17.37 3.46
C ALA A 69 21.74 -16.49 2.96
N ARG A 70 21.77 -16.22 1.66
CA ARG A 70 22.73 -15.33 1.05
C ARG A 70 22.49 -13.87 1.46
N ALA A 71 21.25 -13.43 1.42
CA ALA A 71 20.90 -12.06 1.77
C ALA A 71 21.22 -11.70 3.23
N ALA A 72 21.12 -12.66 4.15
CA ALA A 72 21.51 -12.44 5.52
C ALA A 72 23.02 -12.17 5.70
N LYS A 73 23.85 -12.63 4.77
CA LYS A 73 25.32 -12.49 4.84
C LYS A 73 25.86 -11.37 3.96
N GLU A 74 25.30 -11.20 2.77
CA GLU A 74 25.87 -10.38 1.70
C GLU A 74 25.03 -9.12 1.37
N SER A 75 23.73 -9.11 1.73
CA SER A 75 22.87 -7.99 1.40
C SER A 75 23.23 -6.74 2.21
N PRO A 76 23.44 -5.58 1.57
CA PRO A 76 23.66 -4.31 2.27
C PRO A 76 22.44 -3.87 3.08
N PHE A 77 21.30 -4.54 2.88
CA PHE A 77 20.03 -4.26 3.58
C PHE A 77 19.85 -5.13 4.84
N GLY A 78 20.79 -6.06 5.13
CA GLY A 78 20.73 -6.94 6.30
C GLY A 78 19.67 -8.05 6.21
N GLY A 79 19.31 -8.47 5.01
CA GLY A 79 18.33 -9.51 4.70
C GLY A 79 17.72 -9.30 3.32
N THR A 80 16.69 -10.09 3.01
CA THR A 80 15.95 -9.95 1.77
C THR A 80 15.06 -8.70 1.79
N ILE A 81 14.82 -8.15 0.62
CA ILE A 81 13.95 -6.98 0.40
C ILE A 81 12.87 -7.30 -0.63
N ALA A 82 11.74 -6.64 -0.54
CA ALA A 82 10.70 -6.71 -1.55
C ALA A 82 11.15 -6.07 -2.87
N HIS A 83 10.64 -6.61 -3.98
CA HIS A 83 10.69 -5.93 -5.26
C HIS A 83 10.02 -4.55 -5.15
N GLY A 84 10.57 -3.53 -5.76
CA GLY A 84 9.93 -2.22 -5.79
C GLY A 84 8.52 -2.31 -6.39
N PHE A 85 8.36 -3.09 -7.46
CA PHE A 85 7.06 -3.31 -8.10
C PHE A 85 6.07 -4.09 -7.22
N LEU A 86 6.53 -4.99 -6.34
CA LEU A 86 5.64 -5.61 -5.34
C LEU A 86 5.09 -4.53 -4.40
N THR A 87 5.94 -3.64 -3.88
CA THR A 87 5.51 -2.54 -3.01
C THR A 87 4.47 -1.66 -3.71
N LEU A 88 4.70 -1.31 -4.97
CA LEU A 88 3.76 -0.53 -5.78
C LEU A 88 2.45 -1.30 -6.04
N SER A 89 2.51 -2.61 -6.26
CA SER A 89 1.33 -3.46 -6.55
C SER A 89 0.37 -3.56 -5.37
N LEU A 90 0.78 -3.21 -4.14
CA LEU A 90 -0.12 -3.11 -3.00
C LEU A 90 -1.25 -2.09 -3.22
N LEU A 91 -1.12 -1.20 -4.21
CA LEU A 91 -2.21 -0.30 -4.62
C LEU A 91 -3.52 -1.04 -4.88
N GLY A 92 -3.49 -2.22 -5.51
CA GLY A 92 -4.70 -3.00 -5.75
C GLY A 92 -5.45 -3.29 -4.45
N LYS A 93 -4.73 -3.84 -3.47
CA LYS A 93 -5.30 -4.12 -2.15
C LYS A 93 -5.81 -2.85 -1.45
N PHE A 94 -5.06 -1.77 -1.48
CA PHE A 94 -5.45 -0.50 -0.83
C PHE A 94 -6.71 0.09 -1.45
N TYR A 95 -6.88 -0.02 -2.78
CA TYR A 95 -8.11 0.43 -3.43
C TYR A 95 -9.32 -0.43 -3.07
N ASP A 96 -9.14 -1.74 -2.96
CA ASP A 96 -10.24 -2.66 -2.66
C ASP A 96 -10.68 -2.58 -1.19
N ASP A 97 -9.73 -2.39 -0.27
CA ASP A 97 -10.01 -2.39 1.16
C ASP A 97 -10.43 -1.00 1.69
N ASP A 98 -9.81 0.09 1.20
CA ASP A 98 -9.84 1.40 1.86
C ASP A 98 -10.46 2.51 1.00
N ILE A 99 -10.51 2.37 -0.34
CA ILE A 99 -11.05 3.39 -1.26
C ILE A 99 -12.33 2.89 -1.91
N ILE A 100 -13.37 2.81 -1.10
CA ILE A 100 -14.69 2.31 -1.53
C ILE A 100 -15.53 3.47 -2.08
N LEU A 101 -15.89 3.38 -3.36
CA LEU A 101 -16.76 4.31 -4.06
C LEU A 101 -18.06 3.63 -4.46
N PRO A 102 -19.13 3.68 -3.63
CA PRO A 102 -20.36 2.90 -3.85
C PRO A 102 -21.10 3.23 -5.14
N PHE A 103 -20.82 4.40 -5.71
CA PHE A 103 -21.42 4.89 -6.97
C PHE A 103 -20.66 4.42 -8.22
N CYS A 104 -19.59 3.66 -8.07
CA CYS A 104 -18.80 3.08 -9.16
C CYS A 104 -18.81 1.56 -9.10
N ASP A 105 -18.80 0.90 -10.26
CA ASP A 105 -18.70 -0.57 -10.36
C ASP A 105 -17.29 -1.03 -10.73
N VAL A 106 -16.63 -0.34 -11.66
CA VAL A 106 -15.36 -0.76 -12.25
C VAL A 106 -14.27 0.24 -11.96
N GLY A 107 -13.10 -0.27 -11.54
CA GLY A 107 -11.86 0.49 -11.39
C GLY A 107 -10.80 0.02 -12.37
N ILE A 108 -10.21 0.94 -13.11
CA ILE A 108 -9.10 0.67 -14.04
C ILE A 108 -7.84 1.36 -13.53
N ASN A 109 -6.81 0.57 -13.32
CA ASN A 109 -5.46 1.09 -13.10
C ASN A 109 -4.95 1.67 -14.44
N TYR A 110 -5.11 2.98 -14.61
CA TYR A 110 -4.89 3.64 -15.91
C TYR A 110 -3.41 3.91 -16.16
N GLY A 111 -2.66 4.29 -15.14
CA GLY A 111 -1.24 4.55 -15.28
C GLY A 111 -0.60 5.28 -14.11
N LEU A 112 0.65 5.62 -14.30
CA LEU A 112 1.49 6.32 -13.32
C LEU A 112 2.22 7.46 -14.03
N ASN A 113 2.11 8.67 -13.50
CA ASN A 113 2.85 9.81 -14.03
C ASN A 113 4.29 9.83 -13.49
N LYS A 114 4.46 9.43 -12.22
CA LYS A 114 5.75 9.43 -11.54
C LYS A 114 5.81 8.35 -10.48
N VAL A 115 6.94 7.63 -10.40
CA VAL A 115 7.22 6.67 -9.32
C VAL A 115 8.68 6.82 -8.90
N ARG A 116 8.92 6.77 -7.58
CA ARG A 116 10.26 6.71 -7.00
C ARG A 116 10.26 5.74 -5.83
N PHE A 117 11.08 4.69 -5.93
CA PHE A 117 11.38 3.80 -4.83
C PHE A 117 12.52 4.41 -4.02
N THR A 118 12.22 4.91 -2.84
CA THR A 118 13.13 5.77 -2.06
C THR A 118 13.78 5.05 -0.90
N ASN A 119 13.22 3.88 -0.50
CA ASN A 119 13.77 3.07 0.58
C ASN A 119 13.40 1.59 0.37
N PRO A 120 14.31 0.63 0.59
CA PRO A 120 13.99 -0.79 0.48
C PRO A 120 13.01 -1.23 1.58
N VAL A 121 12.06 -2.09 1.21
CA VAL A 121 11.15 -2.75 2.15
C VAL A 121 11.74 -4.12 2.49
N ARG A 122 12.21 -4.30 3.72
CA ARG A 122 12.73 -5.61 4.16
C ARG A 122 11.59 -6.62 4.32
N ALA A 123 11.87 -7.88 4.03
CA ALA A 123 10.95 -8.96 4.37
C ALA A 123 10.59 -8.89 5.87
N GLY A 124 9.30 -9.06 6.18
CA GLY A 124 8.76 -8.91 7.53
C GLY A 124 8.35 -7.49 7.93
N SER A 125 8.58 -6.49 7.07
CA SER A 125 8.13 -5.11 7.33
C SER A 125 6.63 -4.95 7.07
N ASN A 126 5.99 -4.03 7.81
CA ASN A 126 4.64 -3.57 7.52
C ASN A 126 4.68 -2.29 6.68
N VAL A 127 3.84 -2.22 5.65
CA VAL A 127 3.72 -1.08 4.74
C VAL A 127 2.26 -0.61 4.72
N ARG A 128 2.04 0.71 4.62
CA ARG A 128 0.72 1.30 4.37
C ARG A 128 0.82 2.43 3.35
N GLY A 129 -0.31 2.80 2.78
CA GLY A 129 -0.45 3.93 1.86
C GLY A 129 -1.09 5.15 2.53
N ARG A 130 -0.54 6.34 2.26
CA ARG A 130 -1.21 7.62 2.53
C ARG A 130 -1.57 8.25 1.20
N PHE A 131 -2.85 8.57 1.03
CA PHE A 131 -3.43 8.99 -0.24
C PHE A 131 -3.88 10.44 -0.18
N VAL A 132 -3.34 11.27 -1.06
CA VAL A 132 -3.80 12.64 -1.33
C VAL A 132 -4.45 12.66 -2.70
N LEU A 133 -5.75 12.99 -2.77
CA LEU A 133 -6.43 13.19 -4.05
C LEU A 133 -5.98 14.51 -4.65
N THR A 134 -5.12 14.48 -5.66
CA THR A 134 -4.56 15.70 -6.25
C THR A 134 -5.38 16.24 -7.40
N LYS A 135 -6.12 15.38 -8.11
CA LYS A 135 -6.96 15.78 -9.23
C LYS A 135 -8.15 14.84 -9.40
N LEU A 136 -9.29 15.38 -9.83
CA LEU A 136 -10.47 14.62 -10.20
C LEU A 136 -11.10 15.27 -11.43
N ASP A 137 -11.15 14.51 -12.52
CA ASP A 137 -11.71 14.92 -13.80
C ASP A 137 -12.94 14.05 -14.13
N ASP A 138 -13.94 14.65 -14.77
CA ASP A 138 -15.04 13.89 -15.36
C ASP A 138 -14.57 13.26 -16.69
N ILE A 139 -14.96 12.02 -16.91
CA ILE A 139 -14.77 11.29 -18.18
C ILE A 139 -16.12 10.71 -18.60
N GLU A 140 -16.21 10.18 -19.81
CA GLU A 140 -17.42 9.50 -20.28
C GLU A 140 -17.76 8.34 -19.35
N ASP A 141 -18.96 8.31 -18.81
CA ASP A 141 -19.51 7.33 -17.88
C ASP A 141 -18.70 7.14 -16.57
N GLY A 142 -17.91 8.12 -16.16
CA GLY A 142 -17.08 7.94 -14.96
C GLY A 142 -16.24 9.14 -14.56
N ILE A 143 -15.23 8.84 -13.75
CA ILE A 143 -14.25 9.82 -13.26
C ILE A 143 -12.83 9.31 -13.43
N GLN A 144 -11.89 10.22 -13.66
CA GLN A 144 -10.46 9.98 -13.58
C GLN A 144 -9.90 10.70 -12.37
N MET A 145 -9.22 9.97 -11.51
CA MET A 145 -8.57 10.50 -10.31
C MET A 145 -7.07 10.41 -10.44
N THR A 146 -6.37 11.44 -9.98
CA THR A 146 -4.92 11.39 -9.77
C THR A 146 -4.65 11.46 -8.28
N TRP A 147 -3.91 10.48 -7.78
CA TRP A 147 -3.53 10.36 -6.39
C TRP A 147 -2.03 10.50 -6.22
N THR A 148 -1.59 11.33 -5.28
CA THR A 148 -0.23 11.20 -4.75
C THR A 148 -0.27 10.25 -3.57
N ILE A 149 0.53 9.18 -3.66
CA ILE A 149 0.55 8.11 -2.68
C ILE A 149 1.94 8.00 -2.09
N THR A 150 2.01 8.07 -0.76
CA THR A 150 3.23 7.82 0.00
C THR A 150 3.11 6.45 0.67
N PHE A 151 4.01 5.52 0.31
CA PHE A 151 4.08 4.20 0.95
C PHE A 151 5.01 4.30 2.16
N GLU A 152 4.46 4.18 3.34
CA GLU A 152 5.20 4.22 4.61
C GLU A 152 5.63 2.81 5.01
N ILE A 153 6.80 2.72 5.69
CA ILE A 153 7.28 1.50 6.36
C ILE A 153 7.16 1.73 7.87
N ALA A 154 6.56 0.81 8.59
CA ALA A 154 6.41 0.91 10.05
C ALA A 154 7.76 1.12 10.74
N GLY A 155 7.83 2.15 11.60
CA GLY A 155 9.05 2.49 12.35
C GLY A 155 10.16 3.17 11.53
N ILE A 156 9.94 3.47 10.24
CA ILE A 156 10.93 4.09 9.35
C ILE A 156 10.40 5.45 8.87
N GLY A 157 11.10 6.53 9.15
CA GLY A 157 10.66 7.89 8.79
C GLY A 157 10.75 8.20 7.28
N ARG A 158 11.55 7.42 6.51
CA ARG A 158 11.67 7.60 5.06
C ARG A 158 10.71 6.64 4.34
N PRO A 159 9.87 7.12 3.42
CA PRO A 159 8.91 6.28 2.70
C PRO A 159 9.61 5.25 1.81
N ALA A 160 8.96 4.10 1.58
CA ALA A 160 9.39 3.07 0.64
C ALA A 160 9.26 3.55 -0.81
N CYS A 161 8.15 4.19 -1.10
CA CYS A 161 7.80 4.62 -2.45
C CYS A 161 6.95 5.90 -2.39
N ILE A 162 7.10 6.74 -3.40
CA ILE A 162 6.16 7.83 -3.68
C ILE A 162 5.73 7.68 -5.13
N ALA A 163 4.41 7.65 -5.35
CA ALA A 163 3.82 7.47 -6.67
C ALA A 163 2.73 8.51 -6.94
N GLU A 164 2.67 8.99 -8.18
CA GLU A 164 1.52 9.71 -8.71
C GLU A 164 0.76 8.75 -9.63
N HIS A 165 -0.37 8.25 -9.13
CA HIS A 165 -1.17 7.21 -9.75
C HIS A 165 -2.45 7.77 -10.36
N VAL A 166 -2.74 7.37 -11.58
CA VAL A 166 -3.95 7.73 -12.31
C VAL A 166 -4.85 6.50 -12.39
N VAL A 167 -6.06 6.63 -11.86
CA VAL A 167 -7.07 5.58 -11.87
C VAL A 167 -8.38 6.12 -12.45
N ARG A 168 -9.07 5.28 -13.23
CA ARG A 168 -10.41 5.55 -13.72
C ARG A 168 -11.43 4.72 -12.98
N ARG A 169 -12.57 5.34 -12.65
CA ARG A 169 -13.72 4.66 -12.04
C ARG A 169 -14.95 4.94 -12.89
N TYR A 170 -15.66 3.89 -13.26
CA TYR A 170 -16.87 4.00 -14.07
C TYR A 170 -18.10 3.87 -13.20
N PHE A 171 -19.07 4.71 -13.47
CA PHE A 171 -20.30 4.77 -12.69
C PHE A 171 -21.10 3.47 -12.85
N ARG A 172 -21.83 3.14 -11.80
CA ARG A 172 -22.78 2.03 -11.82
C ARG A 172 -23.89 2.33 -12.82
N LYS A 173 -24.12 1.41 -13.74
CA LYS A 173 -25.27 1.48 -14.64
C LYS A 173 -26.53 1.11 -13.85
N THR A 174 -27.48 2.03 -13.83
CA THR A 174 -28.81 1.80 -13.23
C THR A 174 -29.69 0.94 -14.14
#